data_7fdba8c15f02a709e40c7d6be0a98aa8
#
_entry.id   7fdba8c15f02a709e40c7d6be0a98aa8
#
_cell.length_a   1.000
_cell.length_b   1.000
_cell.length_c   1.000
_cell.angle_alpha   90.00
_cell.angle_beta   90.00
_cell.angle_gamma   90.00
#
_symmetry.space_group_name_H-M   'P 1'
#
loop_
_entity.id
_entity.type
_entity.pdbx_description
1 polymer ?
#
loop_
_entity_poly.entity_id
_entity_poly.type
_entity_poly.pdbx_seq_one_letter_code
_entity_poly.pdbx_strand_id
1 'polypeptide(L)'
;MLLGVTVKSLEINNAKLEIKNTNSLTVVNDYVSTINDNTFVSILSDEIGSGVFMVNGNATGNLMYSRGGLLANKWSLISSPVIGQGVKEFALEISNDIRKNAASKYAISKYNDANLVGSKWEYFDQNVSENTLFENGTGYAVSRATAGAVSFSGTMYNSSLNVSVSSDKWNAIGNPFSAYYPASKRNLENFIANNTSKLASNAQAIYLWESTQNKYVAYTNLASSTQKVLAPGQGFFIKTKASETDQKVVFKKANIGTKTTLAGNNTFSRGSENGTPYVKLFVEKSDKEKIKVNTDIIFSKNATQGFDATMDVINFGDATFDLTSKIINEAKSNVNNEYAIQSVSSDAIEGQIIPLKLTATSKEKVVFSSAIHNLPENIKVFIEDKETAKFHEISNTKNYEVTLQKNSNEFGRFYIHFSKRALNELEPKLVVSNLKVYTDHNLLQVIGYDRESLIIDIFDIIGKKVLSKTLKSVGFKGLDLSNLSAGVYIVKVVSGNKRVTKKVVVK
;
A
#
# COMPACT_ATOMS: atom_id res chain seq x y z
N MET A 1 12.45 19.56 21.25
CA MET A 1 13.61 19.99 20.42
C MET A 1 14.52 18.78 20.27
N LEU A 2 14.68 18.24 19.06
CA LEU A 2 15.61 17.13 18.81
C LEU A 2 17.03 17.68 18.92
N LEU A 3 17.76 17.30 19.95
CA LEU A 3 19.15 17.69 20.11
C LEU A 3 20.01 16.74 19.26
N GLY A 4 20.50 17.24 18.12
CA GLY A 4 21.52 16.56 17.33
C GLY A 4 22.90 16.93 17.84
N VAL A 5 23.73 15.94 18.14
CA VAL A 5 25.14 16.13 18.47
C VAL A 5 25.99 15.68 17.29
N THR A 6 26.97 16.49 16.92
CA THR A 6 27.96 16.13 15.91
C THR A 6 29.35 16.16 16.54
N VAL A 7 30.09 15.09 16.37
CA VAL A 7 31.49 14.95 16.87
C VAL A 7 32.41 14.60 15.71
N LYS A 8 33.69 14.98 15.84
CA LYS A 8 34.66 14.69 14.79
C LYS A 8 35.00 13.20 14.70
N SER A 9 35.25 12.56 15.83
CA SER A 9 35.47 11.13 15.95
C SER A 9 34.94 10.65 17.30
N LEU A 10 34.63 9.36 17.40
CA LEU A 10 34.09 8.76 18.61
C LEU A 10 34.86 7.47 18.92
N GLU A 11 35.40 7.40 20.11
CA GLU A 11 36.03 6.19 20.65
C GLU A 11 35.37 5.80 21.98
N ILE A 12 34.95 4.54 22.11
CA ILE A 12 34.29 3.99 23.29
C ILE A 12 35.17 2.92 23.89
N ASN A 13 35.78 3.22 25.04
CA ASN A 13 36.73 2.35 25.71
C ASN A 13 36.22 1.76 27.04
N ASN A 14 35.41 2.52 27.80
CA ASN A 14 34.92 2.09 29.11
C ASN A 14 33.64 2.80 29.59
N ALA A 15 33.02 3.64 28.76
CA ALA A 15 31.81 4.39 29.09
C ALA A 15 30.62 3.94 28.23
N LYS A 16 29.44 3.92 28.84
CA LYS A 16 28.18 3.64 28.11
C LYS A 16 27.70 4.89 27.38
N LEU A 17 27.29 4.71 26.12
CA LEU A 17 26.63 5.70 25.31
C LEU A 17 25.17 5.26 25.03
N GLU A 18 24.22 6.05 25.46
CA GLU A 18 22.81 5.84 25.17
C GLU A 18 22.26 6.97 24.29
N ILE A 19 21.72 6.62 23.13
CA ILE A 19 21.05 7.55 22.21
C ILE A 19 19.55 7.34 22.32
N LYS A 20 18.85 8.24 23.01
CA LYS A 20 17.40 8.16 23.26
C LYS A 20 16.60 8.41 21.98
N ASN A 21 15.34 8.02 21.99
CA ASN A 21 14.37 8.05 20.89
C ASN A 21 14.23 9.39 20.14
N THR A 22 14.59 10.51 20.75
CA THR A 22 14.50 11.86 20.16
C THR A 22 15.84 12.46 19.79
N ASN A 23 16.94 11.77 20.08
CA ASN A 23 18.30 12.28 19.93
C ASN A 23 18.98 11.72 18.69
N SER A 24 19.98 12.42 18.20
CA SER A 24 20.87 11.95 17.16
C SER A 24 22.32 12.24 17.46
N LEU A 25 23.18 11.30 17.06
CA LEU A 25 24.63 11.46 17.10
C LEU A 25 25.18 11.23 15.69
N THR A 26 25.95 12.20 15.21
CA THR A 26 26.68 12.11 13.94
C THR A 26 28.19 12.15 14.23
N VAL A 27 28.92 11.16 13.74
CA VAL A 27 30.36 11.09 13.78
C VAL A 27 30.89 11.39 12.37
N VAL A 28 31.70 12.46 12.24
CA VAL A 28 32.18 12.95 10.94
C VAL A 28 33.25 12.02 10.36
N ASN A 29 34.16 11.56 11.21
CA ASN A 29 35.21 10.60 10.83
C ASN A 29 34.84 9.20 11.31
N ASP A 30 35.69 8.56 12.09
CA ASP A 30 35.57 7.17 12.49
C ASP A 30 34.91 7.00 13.86
N TYR A 31 34.14 5.94 14.00
CA TYR A 31 33.67 5.38 15.25
C TYR A 31 34.41 4.08 15.54
N VAL A 32 34.97 3.99 16.73
CA VAL A 32 35.63 2.79 17.22
C VAL A 32 35.12 2.46 18.63
N SER A 33 34.70 1.21 18.84
CA SER A 33 34.47 0.66 20.17
C SER A 33 35.32 -0.58 20.32
N THR A 34 36.18 -0.57 21.35
CA THR A 34 37.02 -1.71 21.70
C THR A 34 36.33 -2.70 22.63
N ILE A 35 35.13 -2.32 23.09
CA ILE A 35 34.36 -3.12 24.05
C ILE A 35 33.48 -4.11 23.27
N ASN A 36 33.69 -5.40 23.60
CA ASN A 36 32.86 -6.46 23.00
C ASN A 36 31.58 -6.72 23.82
N ASP A 37 30.90 -5.67 24.26
CA ASP A 37 29.63 -5.72 24.94
C ASP A 37 28.65 -4.81 24.19
N ASN A 38 27.62 -5.42 23.59
CA ASN A 38 26.65 -4.74 22.77
C ASN A 38 25.84 -3.66 23.54
N THR A 39 25.85 -3.71 24.89
CA THR A 39 25.07 -2.75 25.70
C THR A 39 25.81 -1.43 25.95
N PHE A 40 27.09 -1.33 25.58
CA PHE A 40 27.85 -0.09 25.77
C PHE A 40 27.46 1.03 24.83
N VAL A 41 27.01 0.70 23.60
CA VAL A 41 26.39 1.68 22.69
C VAL A 41 24.98 1.23 22.44
N SER A 42 24.00 1.94 22.95
CA SER A 42 22.60 1.61 22.80
C SER A 42 21.82 2.75 22.12
N ILE A 43 20.99 2.37 21.16
CA ILE A 43 20.10 3.26 20.44
C ILE A 43 18.67 2.83 20.75
N LEU A 44 17.88 3.73 21.35
CA LEU A 44 16.54 3.42 21.83
C LEU A 44 15.48 3.98 20.88
N SER A 45 14.37 3.28 20.77
CA SER A 45 13.17 3.79 20.10
C SER A 45 11.89 3.41 20.85
N ASP A 46 10.82 4.16 20.59
CA ASP A 46 9.46 3.92 21.10
C ASP A 46 8.44 4.19 19.99
N GLU A 47 7.18 4.39 20.34
CA GLU A 47 6.08 4.73 19.42
C GLU A 47 6.23 6.13 18.80
N ILE A 48 6.97 7.04 19.46
CA ILE A 48 7.15 8.44 19.00
C ILE A 48 8.26 8.54 17.96
N GLY A 49 9.37 7.81 18.19
CA GLY A 49 10.54 7.91 17.34
C GLY A 49 11.68 6.99 17.70
N SER A 50 12.80 7.23 17.05
CA SER A 50 14.05 6.49 17.25
C SER A 50 15.21 7.42 17.48
N GLY A 51 16.12 7.02 18.37
CA GLY A 51 17.48 7.50 18.36
C GLY A 51 18.14 7.24 17.01
N VAL A 52 19.11 8.07 16.65
CA VAL A 52 19.82 7.99 15.37
C VAL A 52 21.32 8.03 15.60
N PHE A 53 22.02 7.06 15.03
CA PHE A 53 23.47 7.01 15.05
C PHE A 53 24.00 6.95 13.61
N MET A 54 24.76 7.95 13.21
CA MET A 54 25.33 8.07 11.86
C MET A 54 26.84 8.24 11.97
N VAL A 55 27.56 7.51 11.12
CA VAL A 55 29.03 7.59 11.00
C VAL A 55 29.38 7.81 9.53
N ASN A 56 30.07 8.92 9.21
CA ASN A 56 30.45 9.21 7.82
C ASN A 56 31.69 8.40 7.40
N GLY A 57 32.67 8.25 8.30
CA GLY A 57 33.86 7.42 8.10
C GLY A 57 33.63 5.94 8.36
N ASN A 58 34.63 5.26 8.92
CA ASN A 58 34.54 3.85 9.28
C ASN A 58 33.80 3.68 10.60
N ALA A 59 33.09 2.56 10.74
CA ALA A 59 32.42 2.19 11.98
C ALA A 59 32.90 0.82 12.41
N THR A 60 33.58 0.75 13.56
CA THR A 60 34.08 -0.49 14.16
C THR A 60 33.59 -0.60 15.59
N GLY A 61 32.90 -1.67 15.88
CA GLY A 61 32.36 -1.95 17.22
C GLY A 61 30.90 -2.36 17.23
N ASN A 62 30.55 -2.95 18.35
CA ASN A 62 29.20 -3.46 18.56
C ASN A 62 28.28 -2.37 19.11
N LEU A 63 26.99 -2.52 18.82
CA LEU A 63 25.92 -1.71 19.38
C LEU A 63 24.65 -2.53 19.56
N MET A 64 23.76 -2.04 20.40
CA MET A 64 22.40 -2.53 20.54
C MET A 64 21.43 -1.50 19.96
N TYR A 65 20.53 -1.96 19.12
CA TYR A 65 19.41 -1.15 18.65
C TYR A 65 18.10 -1.72 19.19
N SER A 66 17.34 -0.90 19.91
CA SER A 66 16.03 -1.27 20.46
C SER A 66 14.90 -0.69 19.62
N ARG A 67 14.18 -1.54 18.89
CA ARG A 67 13.00 -1.20 18.07
C ARG A 67 11.74 -1.22 18.92
N GLY A 68 11.25 -0.05 19.33
CA GLY A 68 10.05 0.11 20.15
C GLY A 68 8.77 0.26 19.36
N GLY A 69 7.65 0.44 20.10
CA GLY A 69 6.32 0.67 19.53
C GLY A 69 5.64 -0.58 18.98
N LEU A 70 6.12 -1.79 19.33
CA LEU A 70 5.45 -3.04 18.94
C LEU A 70 4.28 -3.32 19.89
N LEU A 71 3.11 -3.65 19.30
CA LEU A 71 1.89 -3.95 20.05
C LEU A 71 1.85 -5.41 20.51
N ALA A 72 1.21 -5.64 21.67
CA ALA A 72 1.00 -6.99 22.20
C ALA A 72 0.16 -7.85 21.24
N ASN A 73 0.59 -9.07 20.99
CA ASN A 73 -0.12 -10.05 20.17
C ASN A 73 -0.45 -9.59 18.73
N LYS A 74 0.24 -8.56 18.23
CA LYS A 74 0.13 -8.09 16.84
C LYS A 74 1.42 -8.41 16.08
N TRP A 75 1.28 -8.58 14.77
CA TRP A 75 2.41 -8.73 13.88
C TRP A 75 3.01 -7.37 13.53
N SER A 76 4.32 -7.33 13.42
CA SER A 76 5.09 -6.16 13.00
C SER A 76 6.15 -6.59 11.99
N LEU A 77 6.40 -5.76 10.99
CA LEU A 77 7.52 -5.97 10.07
C LEU A 77 8.77 -5.25 10.60
N ILE A 78 9.81 -6.02 10.79
CA ILE A 78 11.12 -5.54 11.26
C ILE A 78 12.23 -5.91 10.27
N SER A 79 13.38 -5.28 10.42
CA SER A 79 14.65 -5.64 9.77
C SER A 79 15.79 -5.42 10.77
N SER A 80 16.86 -6.18 10.66
CA SER A 80 18.02 -5.94 11.53
C SER A 80 18.80 -4.72 11.06
N PRO A 81 18.99 -3.68 11.90
CA PRO A 81 19.84 -2.53 11.59
C PRO A 81 21.31 -2.77 11.98
N VAL A 82 21.67 -3.99 12.36
CA VAL A 82 23.02 -4.42 12.73
C VAL A 82 23.41 -5.70 11.98
N ILE A 83 24.70 -5.95 11.87
CA ILE A 83 25.27 -7.16 11.31
C ILE A 83 25.51 -8.17 12.44
N GLY A 84 25.22 -9.44 12.19
CA GLY A 84 25.62 -10.54 13.07
C GLY A 84 24.58 -10.96 14.11
N GLN A 85 23.40 -10.35 14.15
CA GLN A 85 22.33 -10.80 15.06
C GLN A 85 21.84 -12.20 14.71
N GLY A 86 21.96 -13.13 15.63
CA GLY A 86 21.39 -14.48 15.52
C GLY A 86 19.88 -14.49 15.69
N VAL A 87 19.17 -15.27 14.87
CA VAL A 87 17.70 -15.42 14.99
C VAL A 87 17.33 -16.12 16.30
N LYS A 88 18.05 -17.18 16.66
CA LYS A 88 17.83 -17.93 17.91
C LYS A 88 18.12 -17.08 19.14
N GLU A 89 19.25 -16.38 19.14
CA GLU A 89 19.64 -15.46 20.21
C GLU A 89 18.57 -14.37 20.41
N PHE A 90 18.14 -13.71 19.33
CA PHE A 90 17.08 -12.71 19.36
C PHE A 90 15.77 -13.27 19.92
N ALA A 91 15.40 -14.51 19.53
CA ALA A 91 14.16 -15.15 19.98
C ALA A 91 14.19 -15.58 21.46
N LEU A 92 15.38 -15.86 22.00
CA LEU A 92 15.59 -16.27 23.39
C LEU A 92 15.84 -15.08 24.33
N GLU A 93 16.16 -13.92 23.79
CA GLU A 93 16.33 -12.70 24.58
C GLU A 93 15.02 -12.37 25.31
N ILE A 94 15.04 -12.40 26.64
CA ILE A 94 13.84 -12.25 27.49
C ILE A 94 13.13 -10.93 27.23
N SER A 95 13.88 -9.86 27.04
CA SER A 95 13.35 -8.53 26.79
C SER A 95 12.61 -8.43 25.44
N ASN A 96 12.93 -9.28 24.47
CA ASN A 96 12.26 -9.36 23.18
C ASN A 96 10.88 -10.01 23.26
N ASP A 97 10.63 -10.83 24.26
CA ASP A 97 9.32 -11.45 24.58
C ASP A 97 8.61 -12.04 23.35
N ILE A 98 9.38 -12.75 22.53
CA ILE A 98 8.91 -13.33 21.28
C ILE A 98 7.94 -14.50 21.56
N ARG A 99 6.74 -14.44 20.98
CA ARG A 99 5.76 -15.49 21.10
C ARG A 99 6.26 -16.80 20.50
N LYS A 100 5.77 -17.89 21.04
CA LYS A 100 6.00 -19.28 20.58
C LYS A 100 4.66 -19.98 20.45
N ASN A 101 4.57 -20.89 19.50
CA ASN A 101 3.43 -21.77 19.40
C ASN A 101 3.71 -23.16 19.99
N ALA A 102 2.65 -23.96 20.20
CA ALA A 102 2.77 -25.34 20.71
C ALA A 102 3.51 -26.28 19.73
N ALA A 103 3.62 -25.91 18.45
CA ALA A 103 4.33 -26.68 17.41
C ALA A 103 5.80 -26.29 17.27
N SER A 104 6.44 -25.79 18.31
CA SER A 104 7.87 -25.46 18.38
C SER A 104 8.34 -24.38 17.38
N LYS A 105 7.47 -23.45 17.00
CA LYS A 105 7.82 -22.32 16.14
C LYS A 105 7.90 -21.01 16.94
N TYR A 106 8.93 -20.20 16.63
CA TYR A 106 8.95 -18.80 17.05
C TYR A 106 7.98 -17.96 16.21
N ALA A 107 7.41 -16.92 16.79
CA ALA A 107 6.69 -15.89 16.03
C ALA A 107 7.68 -14.94 15.34
N ILE A 108 8.59 -15.51 14.58
CA ILE A 108 9.52 -14.85 13.66
C ILE A 108 9.42 -15.60 12.33
N SER A 109 9.21 -14.88 11.23
CA SER A 109 9.11 -15.51 9.92
C SER A 109 9.72 -14.66 8.81
N LYS A 110 10.27 -15.35 7.81
CA LYS A 110 10.73 -14.79 6.55
C LYS A 110 9.62 -14.97 5.50
N TYR A 111 9.47 -14.01 4.60
CA TYR A 111 8.48 -14.09 3.54
C TYR A 111 9.04 -14.72 2.27
N ASN A 112 8.28 -15.64 1.67
CA ASN A 112 8.61 -16.28 0.41
C ASN A 112 7.39 -16.30 -0.50
N ASP A 113 7.34 -15.42 -1.50
CA ASP A 113 6.21 -15.30 -2.43
C ASP A 113 6.11 -16.48 -3.43
N ALA A 114 7.14 -17.31 -3.54
CA ALA A 114 7.10 -18.52 -4.36
C ALA A 114 6.26 -19.64 -3.74
N ASN A 115 6.01 -19.59 -2.44
CA ASN A 115 5.20 -20.58 -1.75
C ASN A 115 3.69 -20.39 -2.05
N LEU A 116 2.92 -21.44 -1.79
CA LEU A 116 1.47 -21.42 -1.93
C LEU A 116 0.82 -20.38 -1.00
N VAL A 117 -0.33 -19.86 -1.40
CA VAL A 117 -1.13 -18.97 -0.57
C VAL A 117 -1.41 -19.64 0.78
N GLY A 118 -1.21 -18.90 1.87
CA GLY A 118 -1.32 -19.41 3.26
C GLY A 118 -0.03 -19.99 3.84
N SER A 119 1.01 -20.23 3.03
CA SER A 119 2.32 -20.75 3.46
C SER A 119 3.50 -19.83 3.12
N LYS A 120 3.24 -18.60 2.67
CA LYS A 120 4.29 -17.64 2.26
C LYS A 120 5.17 -17.16 3.41
N TRP A 121 4.69 -17.26 4.65
CA TRP A 121 5.47 -16.94 5.84
C TRP A 121 6.13 -18.20 6.39
N GLU A 122 7.44 -18.28 6.27
CA GLU A 122 8.27 -19.39 6.74
C GLU A 122 8.75 -19.09 8.18
N TYR A 123 8.11 -19.76 9.15
CA TYR A 123 8.39 -19.55 10.57
C TYR A 123 9.64 -20.31 11.00
N PHE A 124 10.52 -19.66 11.75
CA PHE A 124 11.69 -20.28 12.33
C PHE A 124 11.30 -21.29 13.42
N ASP A 125 11.92 -22.45 13.36
CA ASP A 125 11.82 -23.49 14.37
C ASP A 125 12.60 -23.12 15.63
N GLN A 126 12.19 -23.60 16.81
CA GLN A 126 12.92 -23.42 18.05
C GLN A 126 14.29 -24.13 18.04
N ASN A 127 14.46 -25.13 17.16
CA ASN A 127 15.72 -25.80 16.88
C ASN A 127 16.54 -25.15 15.77
N VAL A 128 16.21 -23.92 15.35
CA VAL A 128 16.99 -23.19 14.36
C VAL A 128 18.46 -23.11 14.79
N SER A 129 19.34 -23.27 13.81
CA SER A 129 20.80 -23.20 14.06
C SER A 129 21.19 -21.87 14.71
N GLU A 130 22.09 -21.91 15.66
CA GLU A 130 22.67 -20.72 16.32
C GLU A 130 23.40 -19.81 15.31
N ASN A 131 23.88 -20.40 14.21
CA ASN A 131 24.55 -19.64 13.14
C ASN A 131 23.55 -19.01 12.14
N THR A 132 22.23 -19.19 12.34
CA THR A 132 21.24 -18.54 11.48
C THR A 132 21.11 -17.07 11.89
N LEU A 133 21.53 -16.17 10.98
CA LEU A 133 21.52 -14.73 11.21
C LEU A 133 20.32 -14.06 10.54
N PHE A 134 19.92 -12.92 11.06
CA PHE A 134 19.10 -11.97 10.31
C PHE A 134 19.91 -11.41 9.13
N GLU A 135 19.38 -11.52 7.93
CA GLU A 135 20.00 -10.94 6.73
C GLU A 135 19.73 -9.44 6.68
N ASN A 136 20.77 -8.61 6.57
CA ASN A 136 20.63 -7.17 6.48
C ASN A 136 19.81 -6.76 5.24
N GLY A 137 18.87 -5.83 5.44
CA GLY A 137 17.97 -5.36 4.39
C GLY A 137 16.81 -6.30 4.09
N THR A 138 16.75 -7.50 4.70
CA THR A 138 15.60 -8.40 4.63
C THR A 138 14.58 -8.05 5.70
N GLY A 139 13.29 -8.09 5.33
CA GLY A 139 12.16 -7.88 6.24
C GLY A 139 11.67 -9.20 6.85
N TYR A 140 11.33 -9.15 8.13
CA TYR A 140 10.81 -10.28 8.90
C TYR A 140 9.53 -9.88 9.61
N ALA A 141 8.55 -10.78 9.69
CA ALA A 141 7.41 -10.60 10.57
C ALA A 141 7.75 -11.12 11.97
N VAL A 142 7.42 -10.33 13.00
CA VAL A 142 7.57 -10.74 14.40
C VAL A 142 6.31 -10.43 15.19
N SER A 143 6.05 -11.22 16.25
CA SER A 143 4.99 -10.94 17.22
C SER A 143 5.47 -11.16 18.63
N ARG A 144 5.22 -10.16 19.49
CA ARG A 144 5.52 -10.18 20.94
C ARG A 144 4.28 -10.59 21.74
N ALA A 145 4.50 -11.15 22.91
CA ALA A 145 3.42 -11.44 23.86
C ALA A 145 2.90 -10.16 24.54
N THR A 146 3.79 -9.23 24.90
CA THR A 146 3.47 -7.95 25.50
C THR A 146 3.87 -6.79 24.59
N ALA A 147 3.29 -5.60 24.77
CA ALA A 147 3.74 -4.41 24.07
C ALA A 147 5.12 -3.98 24.52
N GLY A 148 5.92 -3.42 23.60
CA GLY A 148 7.27 -2.94 23.94
C GLY A 148 8.24 -2.93 22.77
N ALA A 149 9.52 -3.19 23.06
CA ALA A 149 10.59 -3.15 22.07
C ALA A 149 11.20 -4.54 21.84
N VAL A 150 11.82 -4.72 20.66
CA VAL A 150 12.77 -5.80 20.39
C VAL A 150 14.15 -5.22 20.17
N SER A 151 15.18 -5.89 20.67
CA SER A 151 16.56 -5.43 20.61
C SER A 151 17.39 -6.29 19.67
N PHE A 152 18.17 -5.64 18.84
CA PHE A 152 19.16 -6.23 17.96
C PHE A 152 20.56 -5.87 18.47
N SER A 153 21.45 -6.83 18.50
CA SER A 153 22.83 -6.67 18.93
C SER A 153 23.81 -7.12 17.86
N GLY A 154 24.81 -6.32 17.57
CA GLY A 154 25.82 -6.63 16.56
C GLY A 154 26.62 -5.41 16.14
N THR A 155 27.33 -5.52 15.01
CA THR A 155 28.09 -4.40 14.46
C THR A 155 27.23 -3.48 13.60
N MET A 156 27.57 -2.19 13.57
CA MET A 156 26.87 -1.19 12.78
C MET A 156 26.99 -1.46 11.29
N TYR A 157 25.85 -1.45 10.57
CA TYR A 157 25.89 -1.43 9.13
C TYR A 157 26.17 0.00 8.62
N ASN A 158 27.28 0.21 7.92
CA ASN A 158 27.79 1.55 7.61
C ASN A 158 28.22 1.76 6.14
N SER A 159 27.63 1.03 5.20
CA SER A 159 27.87 1.19 3.75
C SER A 159 26.56 1.12 2.97
N SER A 160 26.57 1.49 1.68
CA SER A 160 25.41 1.25 0.83
C SER A 160 25.17 -0.25 0.66
N LEU A 161 23.90 -0.66 0.70
CA LEU A 161 23.53 -2.08 0.65
C LEU A 161 22.74 -2.36 -0.62
N ASN A 162 23.14 -3.41 -1.35
CA ASN A 162 22.37 -4.03 -2.40
C ASN A 162 21.67 -5.29 -1.85
N VAL A 163 20.36 -5.26 -1.79
CA VAL A 163 19.53 -6.37 -1.30
C VAL A 163 19.05 -7.19 -2.49
N SER A 164 19.36 -8.49 -2.50
CA SER A 164 18.85 -9.41 -3.51
C SER A 164 17.35 -9.61 -3.34
N VAL A 165 16.60 -9.56 -4.44
CA VAL A 165 15.14 -9.70 -4.46
C VAL A 165 14.70 -10.63 -5.57
N SER A 166 13.65 -11.41 -5.32
CA SER A 166 13.06 -12.32 -6.30
C SER A 166 12.33 -11.53 -7.38
N SER A 167 12.47 -11.98 -8.64
CA SER A 167 11.86 -11.37 -9.82
C SER A 167 10.35 -11.64 -9.89
N ASP A 168 9.56 -10.64 -10.28
CA ASP A 168 8.08 -10.67 -10.40
C ASP A 168 7.37 -11.14 -9.12
N LYS A 169 7.92 -10.84 -7.98
CA LYS A 169 7.46 -11.30 -6.67
C LYS A 169 7.29 -10.14 -5.69
N TRP A 170 6.48 -10.39 -4.66
CA TRP A 170 6.51 -9.60 -3.45
C TRP A 170 7.75 -9.96 -2.64
N ASN A 171 8.46 -8.96 -2.17
CA ASN A 171 9.67 -9.11 -1.38
C ASN A 171 9.56 -8.32 -0.09
N ALA A 172 9.76 -8.96 1.05
CA ALA A 172 9.87 -8.31 2.34
C ALA A 172 11.31 -7.84 2.54
N ILE A 173 11.51 -6.54 2.62
CA ILE A 173 12.81 -5.90 2.84
C ILE A 173 12.73 -4.90 3.98
N GLY A 174 13.83 -4.26 4.38
CA GLY A 174 13.78 -3.27 5.43
C GLY A 174 15.01 -2.40 5.55
N ASN A 175 14.88 -1.33 6.32
CA ASN A 175 15.94 -0.36 6.54
C ASN A 175 17.11 -0.98 7.32
N PRO A 176 18.31 -1.13 6.72
CA PRO A 176 19.46 -1.77 7.35
C PRO A 176 20.26 -0.83 8.25
N PHE A 177 19.90 0.44 8.35
CA PHE A 177 20.69 1.45 9.03
C PHE A 177 20.15 1.77 10.44
N SER A 178 21.04 2.20 11.32
CA SER A 178 20.74 2.81 12.62
C SER A 178 20.30 4.29 12.51
N ALA A 179 19.76 4.68 11.35
CA ALA A 179 19.26 6.00 11.03
C ALA A 179 17.99 5.89 10.18
N TYR A 180 17.19 6.93 10.11
CA TYR A 180 16.03 6.98 9.23
C TYR A 180 16.44 6.97 7.77
N TYR A 181 15.58 6.40 6.92
CA TYR A 181 15.77 6.33 5.48
C TYR A 181 14.54 6.89 4.74
N PRO A 182 14.70 7.80 3.74
CA PRO A 182 13.57 8.34 3.00
C PRO A 182 12.99 7.28 2.06
N ALA A 183 11.71 6.97 2.23
CA ALA A 183 11.03 5.98 1.39
C ALA A 183 10.39 6.60 0.15
N SER A 184 9.69 7.73 0.33
CA SER A 184 8.94 8.41 -0.73
C SER A 184 8.99 9.94 -0.60
N LYS A 185 8.69 10.65 -1.67
CA LYS A 185 8.47 12.12 -1.75
C LYS A 185 9.58 13.05 -1.27
N ARG A 186 10.78 12.55 -0.99
CA ARG A 186 11.92 13.42 -0.74
C ARG A 186 12.73 13.59 -2.03
N ASN A 187 12.41 14.58 -2.86
CA ASN A 187 13.07 14.81 -4.13
C ASN A 187 13.25 13.47 -4.91
N LEU A 188 14.38 13.31 -5.59
CA LEU A 188 14.77 12.06 -6.25
C LEU A 188 15.69 11.18 -5.38
N GLU A 189 15.84 11.49 -4.10
CA GLU A 189 16.76 10.82 -3.17
C GLU A 189 16.01 9.92 -2.16
N ASN A 190 14.99 9.21 -2.61
CA ASN A 190 14.25 8.27 -1.79
C ASN A 190 14.36 6.85 -2.33
N PHE A 191 13.93 5.88 -1.54
CA PHE A 191 14.01 4.46 -1.89
C PHE A 191 13.32 4.15 -3.22
N ILE A 192 12.08 4.63 -3.41
CA ILE A 192 11.31 4.37 -4.64
C ILE A 192 12.03 4.93 -5.85
N ALA A 193 12.49 6.20 -5.80
CA ALA A 193 13.18 6.84 -6.91
C ALA A 193 14.49 6.15 -7.28
N ASN A 194 15.27 5.72 -6.26
CA ASN A 194 16.51 4.98 -6.49
C ASN A 194 16.32 3.59 -7.08
N ASN A 195 15.12 3.00 -6.95
CA ASN A 195 14.82 1.63 -7.35
C ASN A 195 13.69 1.51 -8.40
N THR A 196 13.24 2.62 -9.00
CA THR A 196 12.15 2.66 -9.98
C THR A 196 12.30 1.60 -11.09
N SER A 197 13.52 1.41 -11.60
CA SER A 197 13.80 0.43 -12.66
C SER A 197 13.71 -1.03 -12.21
N LYS A 198 13.58 -1.30 -10.91
CA LYS A 198 13.48 -2.63 -10.31
C LYS A 198 12.06 -2.96 -9.84
N LEU A 199 11.28 -1.94 -9.52
CA LEU A 199 9.90 -2.09 -9.08
C LEU A 199 8.97 -2.39 -10.27
N ALA A 200 7.90 -3.13 -10.03
CA ALA A 200 6.86 -3.38 -11.01
C ALA A 200 6.18 -2.06 -11.41
N SER A 201 5.83 -1.90 -12.68
CA SER A 201 5.25 -0.65 -13.20
C SER A 201 3.90 -0.28 -12.56
N ASN A 202 3.17 -1.30 -12.09
CA ASN A 202 1.90 -1.17 -11.36
C ASN A 202 2.08 -1.16 -9.83
N ALA A 203 3.30 -1.11 -9.31
CA ALA A 203 3.60 -1.12 -7.88
C ALA A 203 4.82 -0.26 -7.55
N GLN A 204 4.88 0.97 -8.09
CA GLN A 204 5.93 1.96 -7.78
C GLN A 204 5.70 2.54 -6.37
N ALA A 205 5.79 1.66 -5.36
CA ALA A 205 5.44 1.93 -3.98
C ALA A 205 6.29 1.12 -3.01
N ILE A 206 6.31 1.54 -1.76
CA ILE A 206 6.57 0.67 -0.62
C ILE A 206 5.26 0.38 0.09
N TYR A 207 5.12 -0.80 0.67
CA TYR A 207 3.92 -1.22 1.39
C TYR A 207 4.28 -1.49 2.84
N LEU A 208 3.77 -0.66 3.74
CA LEU A 208 4.01 -0.76 5.17
C LEU A 208 2.84 -1.46 5.86
N TRP A 209 3.16 -2.37 6.76
CA TRP A 209 2.18 -3.00 7.62
C TRP A 209 1.72 -2.02 8.71
N GLU A 210 0.43 -1.73 8.71
CA GLU A 210 -0.23 -0.93 9.76
C GLU A 210 -0.95 -1.88 10.73
N SER A 211 -0.28 -2.22 11.83
CA SER A 211 -0.74 -3.22 12.80
C SER A 211 -2.07 -2.87 13.48
N THR A 212 -2.40 -1.60 13.60
CA THR A 212 -3.69 -1.12 14.13
C THR A 212 -4.84 -1.32 13.14
N GLN A 213 -4.55 -1.30 11.84
CA GLN A 213 -5.54 -1.47 10.77
C GLN A 213 -5.53 -2.88 10.18
N ASN A 214 -4.55 -3.70 10.55
CA ASN A 214 -4.34 -5.06 10.03
C ASN A 214 -4.31 -5.12 8.50
N LYS A 215 -3.59 -4.17 7.87
CA LYS A 215 -3.44 -4.07 6.42
C LYS A 215 -2.09 -3.48 6.01
N TYR A 216 -1.74 -3.68 4.74
CA TYR A 216 -0.63 -2.98 4.10
C TYR A 216 -1.09 -1.68 3.46
N VAL A 217 -0.37 -0.59 3.72
CA VAL A 217 -0.63 0.73 3.14
C VAL A 217 0.48 1.08 2.16
N ALA A 218 0.09 1.44 0.94
CA ALA A 218 1.01 1.85 -0.10
C ALA A 218 1.44 3.31 0.09
N TYR A 219 2.75 3.56 0.07
CA TYR A 219 3.33 4.91 0.03
C TYR A 219 4.13 5.06 -1.25
N THR A 220 3.90 6.17 -1.95
CA THR A 220 4.39 6.43 -3.30
C THR A 220 5.00 7.82 -3.43
N ASN A 221 5.54 8.13 -4.60
CA ASN A 221 5.92 9.50 -4.98
C ASN A 221 4.76 10.30 -5.61
N LEU A 222 3.54 9.73 -5.68
CA LEU A 222 2.37 10.38 -6.27
C LEU A 222 1.78 11.49 -5.37
N ALA A 223 0.99 12.38 -5.96
CA ALA A 223 0.46 13.60 -5.31
C ALA A 223 -0.38 13.30 -4.06
N SER A 224 -1.21 12.25 -4.08
CA SER A 224 -2.08 11.86 -2.95
C SER A 224 -1.33 11.24 -1.77
N SER A 225 -0.10 10.72 -1.99
CA SER A 225 0.68 10.10 -0.93
C SER A 225 1.34 11.14 -0.04
N THR A 226 1.50 10.84 1.24
CA THR A 226 2.32 11.63 2.16
C THR A 226 3.79 11.20 2.08
N GLN A 227 4.70 12.12 2.40
CA GLN A 227 6.10 11.75 2.56
C GLN A 227 6.25 10.68 3.63
N LYS A 228 7.02 9.63 3.32
CA LYS A 228 7.29 8.55 4.27
C LYS A 228 8.79 8.40 4.52
N VAL A 229 9.12 8.25 5.79
CA VAL A 229 10.47 7.95 6.27
C VAL A 229 10.41 6.61 7.00
N LEU A 230 11.32 5.72 6.68
CA LEU A 230 11.50 4.43 7.35
C LEU A 230 12.33 4.62 8.61
N ALA A 231 11.80 4.20 9.74
CA ALA A 231 12.57 4.15 10.97
C ALA A 231 13.70 3.10 10.86
N PRO A 232 14.77 3.21 11.65
CA PRO A 232 15.73 2.13 11.79
C PRO A 232 15.03 0.81 12.10
N GLY A 233 15.48 -0.28 11.48
CA GLY A 233 14.91 -1.60 11.71
C GLY A 233 13.44 -1.77 11.27
N GLN A 234 12.90 -0.90 10.44
CA GLN A 234 11.54 -1.03 9.90
C GLN A 234 11.52 -1.86 8.61
N GLY A 235 10.72 -2.94 8.63
CA GLY A 235 10.45 -3.75 7.46
C GLY A 235 9.28 -3.21 6.62
N PHE A 236 9.25 -3.55 5.33
CA PHE A 236 8.20 -3.20 4.38
C PHE A 236 8.23 -4.15 3.17
N PHE A 237 7.19 -4.10 2.35
CA PHE A 237 7.14 -4.84 1.11
C PHE A 237 7.37 -3.97 -0.12
N ILE A 238 7.92 -4.60 -1.16
CA ILE A 238 7.96 -4.10 -2.53
C ILE A 238 7.50 -5.20 -3.49
N LYS A 239 6.95 -4.81 -4.64
CA LYS A 239 6.72 -5.70 -5.78
C LYS A 239 7.78 -5.42 -6.83
N THR A 240 8.52 -6.44 -7.23
CA THR A 240 9.53 -6.33 -8.28
C THR A 240 8.94 -6.59 -9.66
N LYS A 241 9.54 -6.02 -10.70
CA LYS A 241 9.20 -6.34 -12.08
C LYS A 241 9.75 -7.72 -12.47
N ALA A 242 9.20 -8.31 -13.55
CA ALA A 242 9.77 -9.48 -14.17
C ALA A 242 11.18 -9.18 -14.73
N SER A 243 12.11 -10.11 -14.55
CA SER A 243 13.48 -10.05 -15.06
C SER A 243 13.99 -11.47 -15.24
N GLU A 244 14.85 -11.69 -16.20
CA GLU A 244 15.47 -13.00 -16.44
C GLU A 244 16.54 -13.35 -15.40
N THR A 245 17.02 -12.35 -14.65
CA THR A 245 18.06 -12.52 -13.63
C THR A 245 17.59 -11.98 -12.29
N ASP A 246 18.22 -12.45 -11.20
CA ASP A 246 18.04 -11.92 -9.87
C ASP A 246 18.31 -10.41 -9.86
N GLN A 247 17.40 -9.69 -9.24
CA GLN A 247 17.48 -8.25 -9.12
C GLN A 247 18.04 -7.86 -7.76
N LYS A 248 18.61 -6.64 -7.70
CA LYS A 248 19.03 -6.03 -6.45
C LYS A 248 18.41 -4.65 -6.32
N VAL A 249 17.83 -4.36 -5.17
CA VAL A 249 17.42 -3.01 -4.78
C VAL A 249 18.49 -2.41 -3.88
N VAL A 250 18.65 -1.08 -3.96
CA VAL A 250 19.73 -0.38 -3.27
C VAL A 250 19.20 0.51 -2.14
N PHE A 251 19.87 0.40 -0.99
CA PHE A 251 19.84 1.39 0.07
C PHE A 251 21.15 2.20 0.03
N LYS A 252 21.09 3.48 -0.35
CA LYS A 252 22.29 4.35 -0.41
C LYS A 252 22.57 4.94 0.98
N LYS A 253 23.78 4.71 1.51
CA LYS A 253 24.20 5.30 2.79
C LYS A 253 24.06 6.83 2.79
N ALA A 254 24.33 7.49 1.69
CA ALA A 254 24.24 8.95 1.58
C ALA A 254 22.82 9.52 1.82
N ASN A 255 21.78 8.69 1.78
CA ASN A 255 20.40 9.11 1.96
C ASN A 255 19.89 9.02 3.40
N ILE A 256 20.66 8.46 4.35
CA ILE A 256 20.24 8.36 5.75
C ILE A 256 20.19 9.74 6.43
N GLY A 257 19.38 9.84 7.47
CA GLY A 257 19.27 11.07 8.25
C GLY A 257 18.47 10.91 9.53
N THR A 258 18.23 12.02 10.21
CA THR A 258 17.26 12.07 11.30
C THR A 258 15.83 12.16 10.74
N LYS A 259 14.83 11.82 11.56
CA LYS A 259 13.42 11.99 11.17
C LYS A 259 13.14 13.44 10.72
N THR A 260 13.70 14.41 11.38
CA THR A 260 13.50 15.83 11.11
C THR A 260 14.22 16.28 9.84
N THR A 261 15.49 15.91 9.64
CA THR A 261 16.23 16.28 8.44
C THR A 261 15.67 15.66 7.18
N LEU A 262 15.07 14.47 7.30
CA LEU A 262 14.42 13.79 6.18
C LEU A 262 12.98 14.27 5.96
N ALA A 263 12.25 14.62 7.01
CA ALA A 263 10.90 15.22 6.93
C ALA A 263 10.94 16.76 6.76
N GLY A 264 12.04 17.40 7.16
CA GLY A 264 12.21 18.85 7.12
C GLY A 264 12.58 19.37 5.75
N ASN A 265 11.91 20.42 5.37
CA ASN A 265 11.95 21.23 4.16
C ASN A 265 10.94 20.86 3.07
N ASN A 266 9.69 20.66 3.47
CA ASN A 266 8.52 20.82 2.59
C ASN A 266 8.42 22.23 1.96
N THR A 267 9.38 23.14 2.21
CA THR A 267 9.40 24.48 1.62
C THR A 267 9.73 24.47 0.12
N PHE A 268 10.34 23.41 -0.41
CA PHE A 268 10.59 23.25 -1.85
C PHE A 268 9.55 22.44 -2.61
N SER A 269 8.67 21.68 -1.92
CA SER A 269 7.53 20.98 -2.52
C SER A 269 6.38 21.88 -2.95
N ARG A 270 6.42 23.16 -2.69
CA ARG A 270 5.35 24.10 -3.05
C ARG A 270 5.22 24.38 -4.56
N GLY A 271 6.12 23.89 -5.38
CA GLY A 271 6.15 24.27 -6.80
C GLY A 271 5.42 23.33 -7.77
N SER A 272 5.21 22.05 -7.46
CA SER A 272 4.63 21.11 -8.42
C SER A 272 3.40 20.31 -7.94
N GLU A 273 3.11 20.28 -6.64
CA GLU A 273 1.97 19.55 -6.10
C GLU A 273 0.72 20.41 -5.84
N ASN A 274 0.86 21.74 -5.88
CA ASN A 274 -0.20 22.69 -5.52
C ASN A 274 -1.40 22.75 -6.48
N GLY A 275 -1.50 21.82 -7.45
CA GLY A 275 -2.55 21.87 -8.45
C GLY A 275 -3.11 20.52 -8.88
N THR A 276 -2.51 19.38 -8.50
CA THR A 276 -3.02 18.08 -8.92
C THR A 276 -4.30 17.74 -8.16
N PRO A 277 -5.46 17.58 -8.85
CA PRO A 277 -6.70 17.21 -8.20
C PRO A 277 -6.65 15.74 -7.77
N TYR A 278 -7.11 15.44 -6.55
CA TYR A 278 -7.29 14.06 -6.09
C TYR A 278 -8.36 13.93 -5.01
N VAL A 279 -8.86 12.73 -4.86
CA VAL A 279 -9.77 12.34 -3.79
C VAL A 279 -9.17 11.14 -3.06
N LYS A 280 -8.97 11.27 -1.75
CA LYS A 280 -8.82 10.13 -0.85
C LYS A 280 -10.19 9.72 -0.37
N LEU A 281 -10.63 8.56 -0.79
CA LEU A 281 -11.89 7.98 -0.33
C LEU A 281 -11.59 7.01 0.81
N PHE A 282 -12.18 7.26 1.95
CA PHE A 282 -12.04 6.43 3.15
C PHE A 282 -13.30 5.63 3.41
N VAL A 283 -13.12 4.46 4.01
CA VAL A 283 -14.17 3.73 4.70
C VAL A 283 -13.69 3.39 6.11
N GLU A 284 -14.51 3.66 7.11
CA GLU A 284 -14.21 3.41 8.51
C GLU A 284 -15.29 2.53 9.12
N LYS A 285 -14.89 1.53 9.93
CA LYS A 285 -15.81 0.76 10.77
C LYS A 285 -16.33 1.66 11.90
N SER A 286 -17.64 1.60 12.15
CA SER A 286 -18.27 2.34 13.25
C SER A 286 -18.17 1.62 14.60
N ASP A 287 -17.47 0.49 14.67
CA ASP A 287 -17.26 -0.28 15.89
C ASP A 287 -16.12 0.30 16.76
N LYS A 288 -15.79 -0.42 17.85
CA LYS A 288 -14.73 -0.01 18.80
C LYS A 288 -13.33 -0.01 18.17
N GLU A 289 -13.12 -0.79 17.13
CA GLU A 289 -11.80 -0.92 16.46
C GLU A 289 -11.46 0.28 15.60
N LYS A 290 -12.46 1.01 15.07
CA LYS A 290 -12.30 2.22 14.24
C LYS A 290 -11.28 2.04 13.11
N ILE A 291 -11.25 0.83 12.52
CA ILE A 291 -10.36 0.56 11.38
C ILE A 291 -10.78 1.45 10.22
N LYS A 292 -9.83 2.22 9.69
CA LYS A 292 -10.04 3.16 8.58
C LYS A 292 -9.12 2.82 7.41
N VAL A 293 -9.70 2.53 6.27
CA VAL A 293 -8.99 2.18 5.03
C VAL A 293 -9.31 3.19 3.91
N ASN A 294 -8.49 3.24 2.87
CA ASN A 294 -8.72 4.17 1.76
C ASN A 294 -8.29 3.60 0.41
N THR A 295 -8.86 4.16 -0.65
CA THR A 295 -8.34 4.18 -2.01
C THR A 295 -8.23 5.62 -2.50
N ASP A 296 -7.24 5.92 -3.33
CA ASP A 296 -7.00 7.27 -3.84
C ASP A 296 -7.32 7.35 -5.34
N ILE A 297 -8.01 8.39 -5.75
CA ILE A 297 -8.27 8.71 -7.16
C ILE A 297 -7.55 10.01 -7.49
N ILE A 298 -6.58 9.94 -8.41
CA ILE A 298 -5.76 11.10 -8.83
C ILE A 298 -6.14 11.51 -10.24
N PHE A 299 -6.31 12.81 -10.48
CA PHE A 299 -6.57 13.36 -11.81
C PHE A 299 -5.31 13.99 -12.37
N SER A 300 -4.79 13.43 -13.47
CA SER A 300 -3.56 13.88 -14.11
C SER A 300 -3.75 14.06 -15.61
N LYS A 301 -3.12 15.09 -16.19
CA LYS A 301 -3.09 15.29 -17.65
C LYS A 301 -2.38 14.14 -18.38
N ASN A 302 -1.47 13.47 -17.69
CA ASN A 302 -0.69 12.36 -18.24
C ASN A 302 -1.37 11.00 -18.04
N ALA A 303 -2.49 10.95 -17.31
CA ALA A 303 -3.23 9.72 -17.09
C ALA A 303 -4.24 9.47 -18.21
N THR A 304 -4.53 8.20 -18.43
CA THR A 304 -5.50 7.71 -19.41
C THR A 304 -6.78 7.18 -18.73
N GLN A 305 -7.63 6.52 -19.48
CA GLN A 305 -8.76 5.77 -18.93
C GLN A 305 -8.44 4.29 -18.70
N GLY A 306 -7.23 3.88 -19.05
CA GLY A 306 -6.69 2.54 -18.85
C GLY A 306 -5.62 2.52 -17.75
N PHE A 307 -4.83 1.45 -17.73
CA PHE A 307 -3.69 1.33 -16.83
C PHE A 307 -2.56 2.29 -17.24
N ASP A 308 -2.11 3.09 -16.30
CA ASP A 308 -1.00 4.03 -16.45
C ASP A 308 0.18 3.60 -15.57
N ALA A 309 1.21 3.06 -16.21
CA ALA A 309 2.45 2.63 -15.55
C ALA A 309 3.03 3.77 -14.68
N THR A 310 3.48 3.43 -13.48
CA THR A 310 4.03 4.36 -12.48
C THR A 310 3.05 5.34 -11.83
N MET A 311 1.81 5.41 -12.32
CA MET A 311 0.77 6.28 -11.78
C MET A 311 -0.36 5.50 -11.11
N ASP A 312 -0.62 4.27 -11.56
CA ASP A 312 -1.55 3.36 -10.91
C ASP A 312 -0.79 2.40 -10.00
N VAL A 313 -1.31 2.20 -8.80
CA VAL A 313 -0.66 1.38 -7.76
C VAL A 313 -1.62 0.31 -7.28
N ILE A 314 -1.23 -0.95 -7.52
CA ILE A 314 -2.02 -2.10 -7.06
C ILE A 314 -2.12 -2.14 -5.54
N ASN A 315 -3.21 -2.74 -5.05
CA ASN A 315 -3.36 -3.08 -3.65
C ASN A 315 -2.52 -4.32 -3.31
N PHE A 316 -2.03 -4.40 -2.07
CA PHE A 316 -1.31 -5.60 -1.62
C PHE A 316 -2.23 -6.83 -1.51
N GLY A 317 -3.50 -6.60 -1.10
CA GLY A 317 -4.48 -7.66 -0.85
C GLY A 317 -4.42 -8.23 0.57
N ASP A 318 -5.12 -9.35 0.77
CA ASP A 318 -5.16 -10.16 2.01
C ASP A 318 -5.77 -9.47 3.25
N ALA A 319 -6.33 -8.27 3.15
CA ALA A 319 -7.01 -7.62 4.27
C ALA A 319 -8.46 -8.08 4.40
N THR A 320 -8.93 -8.28 5.63
CA THR A 320 -10.32 -8.63 5.95
C THR A 320 -11.27 -7.44 5.91
N PHE A 321 -10.71 -6.22 5.96
CA PHE A 321 -11.42 -4.96 5.77
C PHE A 321 -10.57 -4.05 4.89
N ASP A 322 -11.06 -3.73 3.69
CA ASP A 322 -10.31 -2.94 2.71
C ASP A 322 -11.23 -2.20 1.73
N LEU A 323 -10.69 -1.18 1.08
CA LEU A 323 -11.32 -0.42 0.02
C LEU A 323 -10.37 -0.28 -1.16
N THR A 324 -10.81 -0.72 -2.32
CA THR A 324 -10.03 -0.64 -3.56
C THR A 324 -10.85 -0.12 -4.71
N SER A 325 -10.19 0.37 -5.76
CA SER A 325 -10.83 0.78 -7.02
C SER A 325 -10.43 -0.17 -8.16
N LYS A 326 -11.12 -0.07 -9.30
CA LYS A 326 -10.84 -0.85 -10.50
C LYS A 326 -10.86 0.01 -11.75
N ILE A 327 -9.92 -0.22 -12.66
CA ILE A 327 -9.88 0.40 -13.99
C ILE A 327 -10.91 -0.30 -14.90
N ILE A 328 -11.80 0.48 -15.54
CA ILE A 328 -12.91 -0.06 -16.33
C ILE A 328 -12.47 -0.48 -17.74
N ASN A 329 -11.47 0.18 -18.32
CA ASN A 329 -11.05 0.00 -19.71
C ASN A 329 -9.78 -0.85 -19.86
N GLU A 330 -9.62 -1.86 -19.05
CA GLU A 330 -8.49 -2.79 -19.16
C GLU A 330 -8.64 -3.76 -20.33
N ALA A 331 -8.45 -3.29 -21.56
CA ALA A 331 -8.49 -4.16 -22.74
C ALA A 331 -7.23 -5.01 -22.92
N LYS A 332 -6.13 -4.80 -22.17
CA LYS A 332 -4.82 -5.42 -22.42
C LYS A 332 -3.96 -5.76 -21.20
N SER A 333 -4.35 -5.50 -19.98
CA SER A 333 -3.51 -5.82 -18.83
C SER A 333 -4.29 -6.57 -17.75
N ASN A 334 -3.67 -7.56 -17.23
CA ASN A 334 -3.97 -8.38 -16.04
C ASN A 334 -5.26 -8.03 -15.29
N VAL A 335 -6.29 -8.65 -15.73
CA VAL A 335 -7.73 -8.42 -15.56
C VAL A 335 -8.24 -8.38 -14.11
N ASN A 336 -7.39 -8.62 -13.11
CA ASN A 336 -7.80 -8.75 -11.70
C ASN A 336 -7.09 -7.79 -10.75
N ASN A 337 -6.51 -6.70 -11.26
CA ASN A 337 -5.85 -5.76 -10.37
C ASN A 337 -6.87 -4.91 -9.61
N GLU A 338 -6.71 -4.91 -8.31
CA GLU A 338 -7.35 -3.98 -7.39
C GLU A 338 -6.36 -2.86 -7.08
N TYR A 339 -6.81 -1.63 -7.16
CA TYR A 339 -5.93 -0.49 -7.02
C TYR A 339 -6.11 0.20 -5.67
N ALA A 340 -5.00 0.40 -4.97
CA ALA A 340 -4.93 1.28 -3.81
C ALA A 340 -4.89 2.76 -4.26
N ILE A 341 -4.27 3.03 -5.42
CA ILE A 341 -4.23 4.35 -6.06
C ILE A 341 -4.51 4.16 -7.54
N GLN A 342 -5.51 4.88 -8.06
CA GLN A 342 -5.87 4.91 -9.47
C GLN A 342 -5.76 6.32 -10.01
N SER A 343 -5.06 6.48 -11.14
CA SER A 343 -4.95 7.74 -11.86
C SER A 343 -5.91 7.75 -13.05
N VAL A 344 -6.55 8.88 -13.31
CA VAL A 344 -7.45 9.10 -14.44
C VAL A 344 -7.19 10.45 -15.09
N SER A 345 -7.56 10.60 -16.38
CA SER A 345 -7.31 11.86 -17.08
C SER A 345 -8.04 13.04 -16.42
N SER A 346 -7.31 14.13 -16.19
CA SER A 346 -7.87 15.39 -15.69
C SER A 346 -8.73 16.13 -16.71
N ASP A 347 -8.66 15.76 -18.01
CA ASP A 347 -9.43 16.42 -19.06
C ASP A 347 -10.92 16.04 -19.04
N ALA A 348 -11.28 15.00 -18.29
CA ALA A 348 -12.65 14.48 -18.20
C ALA A 348 -13.02 14.11 -16.76
N ILE A 349 -12.81 15.01 -15.80
CA ILE A 349 -13.20 14.76 -14.39
C ILE A 349 -14.71 14.56 -14.28
N GLU A 350 -15.49 15.46 -14.93
CA GLU A 350 -16.95 15.32 -14.97
C GLU A 350 -17.36 14.05 -15.70
N GLY A 351 -18.27 13.30 -15.09
CA GLY A 351 -18.79 12.05 -15.63
C GLY A 351 -17.90 10.84 -15.42
N GLN A 352 -16.79 10.97 -14.68
CA GLN A 352 -16.02 9.80 -14.25
C GLN A 352 -16.84 8.96 -13.28
N ILE A 353 -16.82 7.64 -13.52
CA ILE A 353 -17.48 6.64 -12.69
C ILE A 353 -16.46 5.53 -12.46
N ILE A 354 -16.10 5.30 -11.21
CA ILE A 354 -15.05 4.34 -10.86
C ILE A 354 -15.67 3.29 -9.93
N PRO A 355 -15.60 2.00 -10.29
CA PRO A 355 -16.06 0.92 -9.43
C PRO A 355 -15.21 0.82 -8.17
N LEU A 356 -15.86 0.56 -7.05
CA LEU A 356 -15.24 0.36 -5.75
C LEU A 356 -15.55 -1.05 -5.25
N LYS A 357 -14.55 -1.69 -4.65
CA LYS A 357 -14.72 -2.92 -3.89
C LYS A 357 -14.48 -2.59 -2.42
N LEU A 358 -15.49 -2.83 -1.61
CA LEU A 358 -15.39 -2.84 -0.15
C LEU A 358 -15.29 -4.29 0.31
N THR A 359 -14.18 -4.66 0.95
CA THR A 359 -14.04 -5.93 1.65
C THR A 359 -14.47 -5.73 3.09
N ALA A 360 -15.57 -6.35 3.49
CA ALA A 360 -16.15 -6.21 4.84
C ALA A 360 -17.14 -7.36 5.11
N THR A 361 -17.40 -7.65 6.39
CA THR A 361 -18.36 -8.68 6.80
C THR A 361 -19.80 -8.14 6.91
N SER A 362 -20.77 -9.06 6.89
CA SER A 362 -22.19 -8.70 7.11
C SER A 362 -22.39 -8.10 8.51
N LYS A 363 -23.40 -7.24 8.62
CA LYS A 363 -23.79 -6.50 9.84
C LYS A 363 -22.80 -5.40 10.26
N GLU A 364 -21.67 -5.27 9.60
CA GLU A 364 -20.78 -4.12 9.85
C GLU A 364 -21.46 -2.82 9.42
N LYS A 365 -21.37 -1.83 10.29
CA LYS A 365 -21.76 -0.46 10.03
C LYS A 365 -20.52 0.31 9.61
N VAL A 366 -20.52 0.86 8.41
CA VAL A 366 -19.38 1.54 7.81
C VAL A 366 -19.72 2.97 7.40
N VAL A 367 -18.74 3.85 7.47
CA VAL A 367 -18.85 5.25 7.09
C VAL A 367 -17.89 5.56 5.95
N PHE A 368 -18.42 5.95 4.80
CA PHE A 368 -17.66 6.54 3.72
C PHE A 368 -17.41 8.01 4.01
N SER A 369 -16.17 8.46 3.90
CA SER A 369 -15.74 9.84 4.03
C SER A 369 -14.66 10.17 3.01
N SER A 370 -14.36 11.44 2.79
CA SER A 370 -13.37 11.84 1.80
C SER A 370 -12.49 12.97 2.27
N ALA A 371 -11.27 13.03 1.71
CA ALA A 371 -10.43 14.22 1.68
C ALA A 371 -10.24 14.61 0.22
N ILE A 372 -10.85 15.72 -0.16
CA ILE A 372 -10.88 16.24 -1.53
C ILE A 372 -9.89 17.40 -1.64
N HIS A 373 -9.00 17.31 -2.62
CA HIS A 373 -7.97 18.31 -2.86
C HIS A 373 -7.97 18.77 -4.32
N ASN A 374 -7.93 20.09 -4.52
CA ASN A 374 -7.78 20.76 -5.81
C ASN A 374 -8.77 20.34 -6.92
N LEU A 375 -9.90 19.70 -6.57
CA LEU A 375 -10.96 19.49 -7.54
C LEU A 375 -11.57 20.85 -7.94
N PRO A 376 -12.01 21.02 -9.20
CA PRO A 376 -12.77 22.21 -9.61
C PRO A 376 -13.99 22.41 -8.69
N GLU A 377 -14.23 23.63 -8.24
CA GLU A 377 -15.28 23.97 -7.26
C GLU A 377 -16.69 23.50 -7.67
N ASN A 378 -16.93 23.38 -8.95
CA ASN A 378 -18.22 22.94 -9.50
C ASN A 378 -18.34 21.40 -9.62
N ILE A 379 -17.29 20.64 -9.26
CA ILE A 379 -17.34 19.17 -9.27
C ILE A 379 -17.69 18.66 -7.87
N LYS A 380 -18.80 17.94 -7.78
CA LYS A 380 -19.23 17.21 -6.58
C LYS A 380 -18.89 15.74 -6.69
N VAL A 381 -18.67 15.10 -5.56
CA VAL A 381 -18.33 13.68 -5.44
C VAL A 381 -19.49 12.93 -4.81
N PHE A 382 -19.85 11.78 -5.38
CA PHE A 382 -20.95 10.96 -4.86
C PHE A 382 -20.52 9.49 -4.76
N ILE A 383 -21.04 8.82 -3.74
CA ILE A 383 -21.05 7.35 -3.68
C ILE A 383 -22.41 6.87 -4.17
N GLU A 384 -22.42 6.06 -5.21
CA GLU A 384 -23.58 5.29 -5.61
C GLU A 384 -23.57 3.95 -4.86
N ASP A 385 -24.65 3.65 -4.14
CA ASP A 385 -24.93 2.32 -3.61
C ASP A 385 -26.01 1.65 -4.45
N LYS A 386 -25.61 0.70 -5.29
CA LYS A 386 -26.51 -0.05 -6.18
C LYS A 386 -27.55 -0.87 -5.43
N GLU A 387 -27.27 -1.27 -4.20
CA GLU A 387 -28.20 -2.05 -3.39
C GLU A 387 -29.40 -1.20 -2.95
N THR A 388 -29.19 0.07 -2.65
CA THR A 388 -30.24 1.04 -2.31
C THR A 388 -30.70 1.86 -3.51
N ALA A 389 -30.01 1.79 -4.63
CA ALA A 389 -30.20 2.60 -5.83
C ALA A 389 -30.16 4.12 -5.55
N LYS A 390 -29.30 4.56 -4.63
CA LYS A 390 -29.17 5.96 -4.22
C LYS A 390 -27.75 6.48 -4.45
N PHE A 391 -27.68 7.80 -4.64
CA PHE A 391 -26.46 8.57 -4.67
C PHE A 391 -26.34 9.37 -3.38
N HIS A 392 -25.18 9.33 -2.77
CA HIS A 392 -24.86 10.04 -1.53
C HIS A 392 -23.71 11.00 -1.80
N GLU A 393 -23.95 12.30 -1.71
CA GLU A 393 -22.89 13.29 -1.82
C GLU A 393 -21.92 13.13 -0.65
N ILE A 394 -20.63 13.04 -0.96
CA ILE A 394 -19.54 13.06 0.02
C ILE A 394 -18.64 14.26 -0.23
N SER A 395 -18.11 14.82 0.85
CA SER A 395 -17.18 15.94 0.79
C SER A 395 -16.25 15.90 2.01
N ASN A 396 -15.41 16.91 2.18
CA ASN A 396 -14.57 17.02 3.38
C ASN A 396 -15.40 17.12 4.69
N THR A 397 -16.72 17.35 4.59
CA THR A 397 -17.63 17.50 5.74
C THR A 397 -18.87 16.63 5.68
N LYS A 398 -19.17 16.01 4.53
CA LYS A 398 -20.33 15.13 4.33
C LYS A 398 -19.89 13.69 4.17
N ASN A 399 -20.46 12.81 4.97
CA ASN A 399 -20.18 11.38 4.97
C ASN A 399 -21.43 10.59 4.55
N TYR A 400 -21.21 9.33 4.12
CA TYR A 400 -22.26 8.36 3.85
C TYR A 400 -22.10 7.16 4.78
N GLU A 401 -23.14 6.86 5.55
CA GLU A 401 -23.17 5.74 6.49
C GLU A 401 -24.10 4.63 5.99
N VAL A 402 -23.65 3.38 6.09
CA VAL A 402 -24.44 2.22 5.69
C VAL A 402 -24.12 1.00 6.55
N THR A 403 -25.17 0.21 6.85
CA THR A 403 -25.02 -1.12 7.48
C THR A 403 -25.10 -2.19 6.39
N LEU A 404 -24.09 -3.05 6.33
CA LEU A 404 -24.02 -4.11 5.34
C LEU A 404 -24.97 -5.26 5.72
N GLN A 405 -25.88 -5.63 4.82
CA GLN A 405 -26.81 -6.76 5.06
C GLN A 405 -26.15 -8.11 4.79
N LYS A 406 -25.09 -8.14 3.99
CA LYS A 406 -24.32 -9.33 3.62
C LYS A 406 -22.84 -9.00 3.54
N ASN A 407 -21.97 -10.02 3.46
CA ASN A 407 -20.57 -9.84 3.18
C ASN A 407 -20.38 -9.04 1.88
N SER A 408 -19.45 -8.11 1.90
CA SER A 408 -19.03 -7.33 0.74
C SER A 408 -17.58 -7.72 0.41
N ASN A 409 -17.33 -8.21 -0.79
CA ASN A 409 -16.00 -8.58 -1.27
C ASN A 409 -15.92 -8.62 -2.79
N GLU A 410 -16.81 -7.88 -3.46
CA GLU A 410 -16.91 -7.86 -4.92
C GLU A 410 -17.15 -6.44 -5.41
N PHE A 411 -16.73 -6.16 -6.65
CA PHE A 411 -17.15 -4.98 -7.38
C PHE A 411 -18.63 -5.08 -7.75
N GLY A 412 -19.27 -3.94 -7.97
CA GLY A 412 -20.64 -3.87 -8.50
C GLY A 412 -21.68 -3.28 -7.56
N ARG A 413 -21.37 -3.13 -6.26
CA ARG A 413 -22.25 -2.43 -5.34
C ARG A 413 -21.94 -0.94 -5.25
N PHE A 414 -20.71 -0.58 -4.97
CA PHE A 414 -20.32 0.81 -4.75
C PHE A 414 -19.56 1.38 -5.94
N TYR A 415 -19.87 2.65 -6.27
CA TYR A 415 -19.18 3.42 -7.32
C TYR A 415 -18.95 4.84 -6.82
N ILE A 416 -17.79 5.42 -7.14
CA ILE A 416 -17.57 6.85 -6.94
C ILE A 416 -17.84 7.60 -8.26
N HIS A 417 -18.60 8.69 -8.16
CA HIS A 417 -19.00 9.54 -9.28
C HIS A 417 -18.50 10.96 -9.09
N PHE A 418 -18.16 11.61 -10.20
CA PHE A 418 -17.76 13.01 -10.26
C PHE A 418 -18.71 13.77 -11.17
N SER A 419 -19.46 14.76 -10.65
CA SER A 419 -20.52 15.47 -11.39
C SER A 419 -20.61 16.94 -10.98
N LYS A 420 -20.90 17.79 -11.96
CA LYS A 420 -21.23 19.22 -11.71
C LYS A 420 -22.60 19.39 -11.10
N ARG A 421 -23.49 18.42 -11.27
CA ARG A 421 -24.88 18.47 -10.80
C ARG A 421 -25.10 17.55 -9.61
N ALA A 422 -26.06 17.90 -8.76
CA ALA A 422 -26.50 17.03 -7.69
C ALA A 422 -27.20 15.78 -8.26
N LEU A 423 -26.65 14.60 -8.05
CA LEU A 423 -27.19 13.36 -8.61
C LEU A 423 -28.52 12.95 -7.96
N ASN A 424 -28.77 13.38 -6.72
CA ASN A 424 -30.06 13.12 -6.04
C ASN A 424 -31.22 14.00 -6.54
N GLU A 425 -30.92 15.09 -7.23
CA GLU A 425 -31.90 16.02 -7.79
C GLU A 425 -32.22 15.74 -9.27
N LEU A 426 -31.47 14.83 -9.87
CA LEU A 426 -31.70 14.47 -11.25
C LEU A 426 -32.85 13.47 -11.32
N GLU A 427 -33.96 13.90 -11.90
CA GLU A 427 -34.94 12.98 -12.47
C GLU A 427 -34.19 11.91 -13.27
N PRO A 428 -34.65 10.64 -13.29
CA PRO A 428 -33.91 9.51 -13.89
C PRO A 428 -33.42 9.72 -15.33
N LYS A 429 -33.86 10.78 -16.00
CA LYS A 429 -33.59 11.07 -17.41
C LYS A 429 -32.27 11.78 -17.74
N LEU A 430 -31.49 12.29 -16.77
CA LEU A 430 -30.45 13.25 -17.10
C LEU A 430 -29.02 12.90 -16.57
N VAL A 431 -28.86 11.81 -15.84
CA VAL A 431 -27.53 11.39 -15.40
C VAL A 431 -27.01 10.36 -16.37
N VAL A 432 -26.17 10.76 -17.21
CA VAL A 432 -25.06 10.00 -17.78
C VAL A 432 -24.74 10.35 -19.21
N SER A 433 -23.63 10.97 -19.37
CA SER A 433 -23.02 11.10 -20.68
C SER A 433 -22.29 9.81 -21.14
N ASN A 434 -22.00 8.85 -20.26
CA ASN A 434 -21.14 7.72 -20.61
C ASN A 434 -21.65 6.36 -20.14
N LEU A 435 -22.51 5.74 -20.94
CA LEU A 435 -22.79 4.30 -20.84
C LEU A 435 -21.47 3.53 -21.10
N LYS A 436 -21.01 2.74 -20.13
CA LYS A 436 -19.77 1.95 -20.26
C LYS A 436 -20.05 0.48 -20.05
N VAL A 437 -19.36 -0.35 -20.82
CA VAL A 437 -19.46 -1.81 -20.81
C VAL A 437 -18.08 -2.42 -20.63
N TYR A 438 -17.95 -3.37 -19.72
CA TYR A 438 -16.73 -4.13 -19.52
C TYR A 438 -17.06 -5.57 -19.08
N THR A 439 -16.10 -6.47 -19.20
CA THR A 439 -16.23 -7.84 -18.69
C THR A 439 -15.31 -8.04 -17.51
N ASP A 440 -15.83 -8.71 -16.48
CA ASP A 440 -15.07 -9.20 -15.35
C ASP A 440 -15.26 -10.72 -15.26
N HIS A 441 -14.22 -11.47 -15.52
CA HIS A 441 -14.30 -12.90 -15.83
C HIS A 441 -15.29 -13.10 -16.98
N ASN A 442 -16.27 -13.96 -16.88
CA ASN A 442 -17.33 -14.09 -17.89
C ASN A 442 -18.59 -13.27 -17.55
N LEU A 443 -18.48 -12.29 -16.64
CA LEU A 443 -19.58 -11.43 -16.25
C LEU A 443 -19.50 -10.08 -16.98
N LEU A 444 -20.46 -9.82 -17.87
CA LEU A 444 -20.60 -8.53 -18.54
C LEU A 444 -21.20 -7.50 -17.57
N GLN A 445 -20.44 -6.47 -17.28
CA GLN A 445 -20.86 -5.35 -16.44
C GLN A 445 -21.24 -4.15 -17.31
N VAL A 446 -22.29 -3.46 -16.92
CA VAL A 446 -22.73 -2.22 -17.58
C VAL A 446 -22.93 -1.15 -16.51
N ILE A 447 -22.31 0.00 -16.69
CA ILE A 447 -22.48 1.16 -15.81
C ILE A 447 -22.96 2.36 -16.60
N GLY A 448 -23.60 3.30 -15.91
CA GLY A 448 -24.11 4.51 -16.54
C GLY A 448 -25.40 4.31 -17.33
N TYR A 449 -26.15 3.21 -17.13
CA TYR A 449 -27.42 2.96 -17.73
C TYR A 449 -28.56 3.69 -17.00
N ASP A 450 -29.64 3.98 -17.76
CA ASP A 450 -30.86 4.59 -17.22
C ASP A 450 -31.71 3.56 -16.46
N ARG A 451 -32.61 4.02 -15.58
CA ARG A 451 -33.43 3.13 -14.74
C ARG A 451 -34.54 2.35 -15.49
N GLU A 452 -34.78 2.64 -16.76
CA GLU A 452 -35.93 2.07 -17.49
C GLU A 452 -35.69 0.66 -17.99
N SER A 453 -34.80 0.49 -18.94
CA SER A 453 -34.47 -0.81 -19.50
C SER A 453 -33.04 -0.83 -20.04
N LEU A 454 -32.47 -2.00 -20.02
CA LEU A 454 -31.14 -2.27 -20.54
C LEU A 454 -31.28 -3.36 -21.61
N ILE A 455 -31.00 -3.03 -22.85
CA ILE A 455 -30.99 -3.98 -23.95
C ILE A 455 -29.52 -4.31 -24.24
N ILE A 456 -29.19 -5.59 -24.18
CA ILE A 456 -27.84 -6.11 -24.46
C ILE A 456 -27.92 -7.09 -25.59
N ASP A 457 -27.36 -6.74 -26.75
CA ASP A 457 -27.18 -7.61 -27.90
C ASP A 457 -25.70 -8.00 -28.04
N ILE A 458 -25.44 -9.28 -28.21
CA ILE A 458 -24.08 -9.81 -28.40
C ILE A 458 -23.99 -10.47 -29.77
N PHE A 459 -22.97 -10.10 -30.51
CA PHE A 459 -22.68 -10.61 -31.84
C PHE A 459 -21.34 -11.30 -31.90
N ASP A 460 -21.20 -12.34 -32.68
CA ASP A 460 -19.90 -12.89 -33.02
C ASP A 460 -19.13 -11.97 -33.99
N ILE A 461 -17.91 -12.35 -34.34
CA ILE A 461 -17.03 -11.54 -35.21
C ILE A 461 -17.54 -11.43 -36.65
N ILE A 462 -18.45 -12.32 -37.10
CA ILE A 462 -19.07 -12.26 -38.45
C ILE A 462 -20.40 -11.52 -38.41
N GLY A 463 -20.80 -10.96 -37.28
CA GLY A 463 -22.00 -10.14 -37.15
C GLY A 463 -23.30 -10.91 -36.87
N LYS A 464 -23.23 -12.22 -36.61
CA LYS A 464 -24.38 -13.01 -36.19
C LYS A 464 -24.72 -12.72 -34.73
N LYS A 465 -25.97 -12.36 -34.43
CA LYS A 465 -26.43 -12.17 -33.07
C LYS A 465 -26.51 -13.52 -32.35
N VAL A 466 -25.70 -13.68 -31.29
CA VAL A 466 -25.61 -14.91 -30.50
C VAL A 466 -26.38 -14.82 -29.19
N LEU A 467 -26.62 -13.59 -28.67
CA LEU A 467 -27.41 -13.38 -27.46
C LEU A 467 -28.14 -12.04 -27.55
N SER A 468 -29.37 -12.00 -27.05
CA SER A 468 -30.14 -10.77 -26.85
C SER A 468 -30.87 -10.86 -25.52
N LYS A 469 -30.70 -9.85 -24.66
CA LYS A 469 -31.39 -9.75 -23.38
C LYS A 469 -31.92 -8.34 -23.19
N THR A 470 -33.17 -8.27 -22.77
CA THR A 470 -33.78 -7.03 -22.25
C THR A 470 -33.98 -7.22 -20.76
N LEU A 471 -33.36 -6.35 -19.97
CA LEU A 471 -33.32 -6.45 -18.52
C LEU A 471 -33.93 -5.19 -17.92
N LYS A 472 -34.64 -5.34 -16.80
CA LYS A 472 -34.98 -4.19 -15.96
C LYS A 472 -33.68 -3.73 -15.28
N SER A 473 -33.41 -2.45 -15.37
CA SER A 473 -32.15 -1.88 -14.88
C SER A 473 -32.01 -1.92 -13.36
N VAL A 474 -33.12 -1.96 -12.62
CA VAL A 474 -33.13 -2.07 -11.17
C VAL A 474 -32.68 -3.47 -10.76
N GLY A 475 -31.54 -3.56 -10.04
CA GLY A 475 -30.98 -4.82 -9.56
C GLY A 475 -30.12 -5.58 -10.56
N PHE A 476 -29.75 -4.98 -11.70
CA PHE A 476 -28.82 -5.59 -12.64
C PHE A 476 -27.42 -5.72 -12.00
N LYS A 477 -26.95 -6.96 -11.85
CA LYS A 477 -25.64 -7.28 -11.27
C LYS A 477 -24.58 -7.67 -12.29
N GLY A 478 -24.94 -7.70 -13.56
CA GLY A 478 -24.13 -8.18 -14.67
C GLY A 478 -24.81 -9.30 -15.43
N LEU A 479 -24.37 -9.56 -16.66
CA LEU A 479 -24.83 -10.63 -17.51
C LEU A 479 -23.74 -11.70 -17.61
N ASP A 480 -24.07 -12.92 -17.17
CA ASP A 480 -23.17 -14.06 -17.30
C ASP A 480 -23.03 -14.49 -18.76
N LEU A 481 -21.81 -14.55 -19.23
CA LEU A 481 -21.40 -14.97 -20.58
C LEU A 481 -20.80 -16.37 -20.62
N SER A 482 -20.79 -17.11 -19.53
CA SER A 482 -20.16 -18.46 -19.43
C SER A 482 -20.79 -19.47 -20.41
N ASN A 483 -21.98 -19.21 -20.91
CA ASN A 483 -22.66 -20.03 -21.91
C ASN A 483 -22.21 -19.74 -23.36
N LEU A 484 -21.38 -18.72 -23.57
CA LEU A 484 -20.78 -18.44 -24.87
C LEU A 484 -19.44 -19.17 -24.99
N SER A 485 -19.13 -19.66 -26.18
CA SER A 485 -17.83 -20.26 -26.47
C SER A 485 -16.71 -19.22 -26.28
N ALA A 486 -15.52 -19.67 -25.84
CA ALA A 486 -14.37 -18.79 -25.78
C ALA A 486 -14.13 -18.11 -27.14
N GLY A 487 -13.99 -16.79 -27.10
CA GLY A 487 -13.88 -16.04 -28.37
C GLY A 487 -14.07 -14.53 -28.21
N VAL A 488 -14.05 -13.85 -29.34
CA VAL A 488 -14.23 -12.40 -29.43
C VAL A 488 -15.66 -12.09 -29.85
N TYR A 489 -16.30 -11.20 -29.13
CA TYR A 489 -17.68 -10.78 -29.36
C TYR A 489 -17.79 -9.26 -29.43
N ILE A 490 -18.80 -8.80 -30.16
CA ILE A 490 -19.22 -7.39 -30.18
C ILE A 490 -20.48 -7.25 -29.32
N VAL A 491 -20.41 -6.51 -28.26
CA VAL A 491 -21.53 -6.23 -27.37
C VAL A 491 -22.09 -4.86 -27.70
N LYS A 492 -23.35 -4.80 -28.02
CA LYS A 492 -24.12 -3.57 -28.19
C LYS A 492 -25.08 -3.42 -27.02
N VAL A 493 -24.97 -2.31 -26.32
CA VAL A 493 -25.86 -1.98 -25.19
C VAL A 493 -26.62 -0.72 -25.49
N VAL A 494 -27.91 -0.77 -25.23
CA VAL A 494 -28.84 0.37 -25.36
C VAL A 494 -29.58 0.56 -24.05
N SER A 495 -29.61 1.80 -23.56
CA SER A 495 -30.36 2.18 -22.37
C SER A 495 -30.95 3.59 -22.59
N GLY A 496 -32.29 3.68 -22.76
CA GLY A 496 -32.96 4.90 -23.16
C GLY A 496 -32.39 5.43 -24.49
N ASN A 497 -31.94 6.68 -24.51
CA ASN A 497 -31.34 7.32 -25.70
C ASN A 497 -29.81 7.02 -25.85
N LYS A 498 -29.24 6.22 -24.99
CA LYS A 498 -27.82 5.92 -25.00
C LYS A 498 -27.52 4.58 -25.64
N ARG A 499 -26.44 4.52 -26.37
CA ARG A 499 -25.93 3.27 -26.92
C ARG A 499 -24.42 3.24 -26.89
N VAL A 500 -23.88 2.06 -26.60
CA VAL A 500 -22.45 1.78 -26.68
C VAL A 500 -22.24 0.45 -27.37
N THR A 501 -21.16 0.38 -28.14
CA THR A 501 -20.70 -0.87 -28.75
C THR A 501 -19.29 -1.13 -28.28
N LYS A 502 -19.03 -2.33 -27.76
CA LYS A 502 -17.74 -2.73 -27.19
C LYS A 502 -17.34 -4.11 -27.67
N LYS A 503 -16.07 -4.28 -28.03
CA LYS A 503 -15.46 -5.59 -28.24
C LYS A 503 -15.14 -6.19 -26.87
N VAL A 504 -15.56 -7.43 -26.61
CA VAL A 504 -15.28 -8.19 -25.40
C VAL A 504 -14.67 -9.54 -25.75
N VAL A 505 -13.92 -10.10 -24.81
CA VAL A 505 -13.34 -11.44 -24.94
C VAL A 505 -13.95 -12.33 -23.87
N VAL A 506 -14.54 -13.43 -24.27
CA VAL A 506 -15.02 -14.51 -23.39
C VAL A 506 -13.92 -15.57 -23.38
N LYS A 507 -13.54 -16.02 -22.18
CA LYS A 507 -12.47 -17.00 -21.97
C LYS A 507 -13.01 -18.38 -21.62
#